data_8ea5541b947d4b2c379d4887025f3d60
#
_entry.id   8ea5541b947d4b2c379d4887025f3d60
#
_cell.length_a   1.000
_cell.length_b   1.000
_cell.length_c   1.000
_cell.angle_alpha   90.00
_cell.angle_beta   90.00
_cell.angle_gamma   90.00
#
_symmetry.space_group_name_H-M   'P 1'
#
loop_
_entity.id
_entity.type
_entity.pdbx_description
1 polymer ?
#
loop_
_entity_poly.entity_id
_entity_poly.type
_entity_poly.pdbx_seq_one_letter_code
_entity_poly.pdbx_strand_id
1 'polypeptide(L)'
;MPNSLPDRCRSVAESPRFQRAILVTIAFNAVLMGVETSVEVMRQAGPLLLTLNRLIQAIFVFEISVRLAATWPRMGRFFKDGWNVFDFSIVAFSLLPMAGPLANVARLARILRVARLIGVSGELRLIMNTMLKSLPSLGHVSLLLGVLVYVYALVGFHLFGNTDPAHWGSLWQATRSTFQILTIEGWPDIQGAVIEQHPFSPIYFVTFIIVAVFVVVNLFIAVVLNNLEKAKDEQLREEDVENGDDVLLAIHDLRTRLSDLETRLRASR
;
A
#
# COMPACT_ATOMS: atom_id res chain seq x y z
N MET A 1 5.07 -34.16 17.89
CA MET A 1 6.36 -33.79 17.28
C MET A 1 6.13 -33.52 15.80
N PRO A 2 6.63 -32.45 15.21
CA PRO A 2 6.45 -32.20 13.78
C PRO A 2 7.26 -33.24 12.99
N ASN A 3 6.56 -34.23 12.45
CA ASN A 3 7.19 -35.36 11.76
C ASN A 3 7.31 -35.17 10.25
N SER A 4 6.74 -34.09 9.69
CA SER A 4 6.82 -33.81 8.26
C SER A 4 7.71 -32.61 7.95
N LEU A 5 8.36 -32.63 6.77
CA LEU A 5 9.17 -31.50 6.27
C LEU A 5 8.41 -30.16 6.26
N PRO A 6 7.12 -30.12 5.81
CA PRO A 6 6.32 -28.90 5.87
C PRO A 6 6.12 -28.33 7.27
N ASP A 7 5.92 -29.18 8.28
CA ASP A 7 5.72 -28.73 9.66
C ASP A 7 6.99 -28.08 10.23
N ARG A 8 8.15 -28.65 9.93
CA ARG A 8 9.45 -28.06 10.30
C ARG A 8 9.68 -26.72 9.61
N CYS A 9 9.42 -26.64 8.31
CA CYS A 9 9.52 -25.39 7.56
C CYS A 9 8.56 -24.32 8.11
N ARG A 10 7.34 -24.70 8.48
CA ARG A 10 6.38 -23.79 9.10
C ARG A 10 6.89 -23.29 10.45
N SER A 11 7.37 -24.16 11.33
CA SER A 11 7.94 -23.77 12.61
C SER A 11 9.12 -22.80 12.48
N VAL A 12 9.96 -22.97 11.45
CA VAL A 12 11.05 -22.05 11.13
C VAL A 12 10.51 -20.72 10.60
N ALA A 13 9.62 -20.75 9.61
CA ALA A 13 9.07 -19.54 8.97
C ALA A 13 8.29 -18.64 9.95
N GLU A 14 7.59 -19.25 10.92
CA GLU A 14 6.80 -18.55 11.93
C GLU A 14 7.66 -18.13 13.16
N SER A 15 8.91 -18.58 13.25
CA SER A 15 9.75 -18.27 14.42
C SER A 15 10.13 -16.76 14.46
N PRO A 16 10.02 -16.11 15.63
CA PRO A 16 10.36 -14.68 15.75
C PRO A 16 11.85 -14.38 15.46
N ARG A 17 12.72 -15.37 15.66
CA ARG A 17 14.15 -15.24 15.37
C ARG A 17 14.38 -15.19 13.85
N PHE A 18 13.73 -16.07 13.11
CA PHE A 18 13.83 -16.11 11.65
C PHE A 18 13.28 -14.82 11.02
N GLN A 19 12.10 -14.39 11.45
CA GLN A 19 11.49 -13.15 10.96
C GLN A 19 12.37 -11.92 11.25
N ARG A 20 12.94 -11.83 12.45
CA ARG A 20 13.89 -10.75 12.79
C ARG A 20 15.18 -10.82 11.96
N ALA A 21 15.72 -11.99 11.72
CA ALA A 21 16.90 -12.15 10.87
C ALA A 21 16.64 -11.68 9.43
N ILE A 22 15.48 -12.02 8.85
CA ILE A 22 15.07 -11.55 7.53
C ILE A 22 14.89 -10.04 7.51
N LEU A 23 14.21 -9.46 8.52
CA LEU A 23 14.03 -8.01 8.64
C LEU A 23 15.37 -7.26 8.70
N VAL A 24 16.31 -7.74 9.52
CA VAL A 24 17.68 -7.18 9.58
C VAL A 24 18.40 -7.33 8.23
N THR A 25 18.24 -8.45 7.55
CA THR A 25 18.84 -8.66 6.22
C THR A 25 18.28 -7.68 5.18
N ILE A 26 16.97 -7.42 5.19
CA ILE A 26 16.35 -6.43 4.29
C ILE A 26 16.84 -5.01 4.62
N ALA A 27 16.88 -4.64 5.91
CA ALA A 27 17.38 -3.33 6.33
C ALA A 27 18.86 -3.14 5.94
N PHE A 28 19.70 -4.16 6.17
CA PHE A 28 21.11 -4.15 5.75
C PHE A 28 21.25 -4.03 4.23
N ASN A 29 20.42 -4.76 3.46
CA ASN A 29 20.40 -4.63 2.00
C ASN A 29 20.01 -3.21 1.55
N ALA A 30 19.08 -2.56 2.22
CA ALA A 30 18.70 -1.17 1.92
C ALA A 30 19.88 -0.22 2.10
N VAL A 31 20.61 -0.35 3.21
CA VAL A 31 21.83 0.44 3.46
C VAL A 31 22.91 0.14 2.42
N LEU A 32 23.14 -1.15 2.11
CA LEU A 32 24.12 -1.57 1.11
C LEU A 32 23.82 -0.94 -0.26
N MET A 33 22.56 -0.95 -0.68
CA MET A 33 22.12 -0.31 -1.93
C MET A 33 22.36 1.20 -1.92
N GLY A 34 22.13 1.86 -0.77
CA GLY A 34 22.47 3.28 -0.61
C GLY A 34 23.98 3.53 -0.78
N VAL A 35 24.82 2.68 -0.21
CA VAL A 35 26.28 2.76 -0.34
C VAL A 35 26.73 2.54 -1.78
N GLU A 36 26.07 1.65 -2.52
CA GLU A 36 26.38 1.37 -3.94
C GLU A 36 26.11 2.56 -4.87
N THR A 37 25.35 3.57 -4.45
CA THR A 37 25.15 4.78 -5.25
C THR A 37 26.41 5.65 -5.35
N SER A 38 27.36 5.48 -4.42
CA SER A 38 28.63 6.19 -4.44
C SER A 38 29.62 5.56 -5.42
N VAL A 39 29.97 6.32 -6.46
CA VAL A 39 30.95 5.90 -7.49
C VAL A 39 32.30 5.57 -6.87
N GLU A 40 32.74 6.34 -5.87
CA GLU A 40 34.02 6.13 -5.21
C GLU A 40 34.05 4.83 -4.42
N VAL A 41 33.01 4.52 -3.68
CA VAL A 41 32.90 3.26 -2.92
C VAL A 41 32.81 2.06 -3.87
N MET A 42 32.06 2.18 -4.97
CA MET A 42 31.97 1.13 -5.99
C MET A 42 33.31 0.87 -6.66
N ARG A 43 34.16 1.88 -6.84
CA ARG A 43 35.52 1.74 -7.41
C ARG A 43 36.43 0.99 -6.45
N GLN A 44 36.36 1.24 -5.15
CA GLN A 44 37.23 0.66 -4.15
C GLN A 44 36.77 -0.72 -3.66
N ALA A 45 35.47 -0.88 -3.41
CA ALA A 45 34.91 -2.05 -2.77
C ALA A 45 33.87 -2.81 -3.64
N GLY A 46 33.80 -2.51 -4.94
CA GLY A 46 32.78 -3.09 -5.85
C GLY A 46 32.70 -4.62 -5.82
N PRO A 47 33.82 -5.38 -5.89
CA PRO A 47 33.77 -6.84 -5.82
C PRO A 47 33.19 -7.38 -4.49
N LEU A 48 33.48 -6.70 -3.37
CA LEU A 48 32.92 -7.04 -2.05
C LEU A 48 31.42 -6.79 -2.02
N LEU A 49 30.97 -5.61 -2.47
CA LEU A 49 29.56 -5.23 -2.51
C LEU A 49 28.76 -6.20 -3.39
N LEU A 50 29.28 -6.57 -4.56
CA LEU A 50 28.64 -7.55 -5.44
C LEU A 50 28.54 -8.94 -4.78
N THR A 51 29.54 -9.36 -4.02
CA THR A 51 29.53 -10.63 -3.29
C THR A 51 28.47 -10.60 -2.17
N LEU A 52 28.43 -9.51 -1.39
CA LEU A 52 27.40 -9.31 -0.36
C LEU A 52 25.98 -9.33 -0.95
N ASN A 53 25.76 -8.68 -2.08
CA ASN A 53 24.46 -8.73 -2.78
C ASN A 53 24.07 -10.15 -3.20
N ARG A 54 25.02 -10.95 -3.69
CA ARG A 54 24.74 -12.35 -4.05
C ARG A 54 24.39 -13.18 -2.81
N LEU A 55 25.07 -12.98 -1.71
CA LEU A 55 24.75 -13.64 -0.43
C LEU A 55 23.35 -13.27 0.08
N ILE A 56 23.03 -11.98 0.08
CA ILE A 56 21.71 -11.49 0.47
C ILE A 56 20.64 -12.07 -0.46
N GLN A 57 20.89 -12.11 -1.77
CA GLN A 57 20.00 -12.74 -2.73
C GLN A 57 19.75 -14.21 -2.42
N ALA A 58 20.81 -14.97 -2.09
CA ALA A 58 20.69 -16.37 -1.72
C ALA A 58 19.86 -16.55 -0.43
N ILE A 59 20.02 -15.67 0.56
CA ILE A 59 19.20 -15.67 1.79
C ILE A 59 17.72 -15.45 1.44
N PHE A 60 17.40 -14.52 0.55
CA PHE A 60 16.01 -14.26 0.16
C PHE A 60 15.39 -15.43 -0.63
N VAL A 61 16.15 -16.05 -1.51
CA VAL A 61 15.68 -17.26 -2.22
C VAL A 61 15.44 -18.39 -1.22
N PHE A 62 16.35 -18.60 -0.27
CA PHE A 62 16.19 -19.58 0.78
C PHE A 62 14.93 -19.31 1.63
N GLU A 63 14.72 -18.08 2.06
CA GLU A 63 13.56 -17.65 2.84
C GLU A 63 12.24 -17.95 2.12
N ILE A 64 12.12 -17.56 0.85
CA ILE A 64 10.92 -17.84 0.04
C ILE A 64 10.72 -19.34 -0.15
N SER A 65 11.81 -20.09 -0.35
CA SER A 65 11.75 -21.55 -0.48
C SER A 65 11.23 -22.21 0.81
N VAL A 66 11.67 -21.75 1.98
CA VAL A 66 11.17 -22.24 3.28
C VAL A 66 9.70 -21.94 3.46
N ARG A 67 9.26 -20.69 3.15
CA ARG A 67 7.83 -20.30 3.23
C ARG A 67 6.96 -21.11 2.26
N LEU A 68 7.45 -21.36 1.05
CA LEU A 68 6.74 -22.17 0.06
C LEU A 68 6.65 -23.63 0.50
N ALA A 69 7.74 -24.23 1.02
CA ALA A 69 7.75 -25.58 1.57
C ALA A 69 6.83 -25.74 2.78
N ALA A 70 6.69 -24.69 3.60
CA ALA A 70 5.79 -24.67 4.76
C ALA A 70 4.30 -24.81 4.37
N THR A 71 3.95 -24.50 3.11
CA THR A 71 2.57 -24.61 2.60
C THR A 71 2.31 -25.91 1.84
N TRP A 72 3.32 -26.79 1.66
CA TRP A 72 3.18 -28.08 1.00
C TRP A 72 2.21 -28.99 1.78
N PRO A 73 1.34 -29.81 1.12
CA PRO A 73 1.15 -29.97 -0.33
C PRO A 73 0.22 -28.91 -0.96
N ARG A 74 -0.34 -27.99 -0.17
CA ARG A 74 -1.33 -26.99 -0.62
C ARG A 74 -0.66 -25.67 -1.03
N MET A 75 0.25 -25.70 -2.00
CA MET A 75 0.96 -24.50 -2.49
C MET A 75 0.03 -23.34 -2.90
N GLY A 76 -1.19 -23.65 -3.37
CA GLY A 76 -2.18 -22.63 -3.68
C GLY A 76 -2.55 -21.72 -2.50
N ARG A 77 -2.33 -22.16 -1.25
CA ARG A 77 -2.55 -21.33 -0.06
C ARG A 77 -1.50 -20.22 0.05
N PHE A 78 -0.27 -20.47 -0.37
CA PHE A 78 0.79 -19.45 -0.41
C PHE A 78 0.40 -18.28 -1.31
N PHE A 79 -0.13 -18.58 -2.51
CA PHE A 79 -0.52 -17.56 -3.49
C PHE A 79 -1.88 -16.88 -3.22
N LYS A 80 -2.61 -17.31 -2.18
CA LYS A 80 -3.81 -16.61 -1.71
C LYS A 80 -3.48 -15.41 -0.82
N ASP A 81 -2.31 -15.39 -0.19
CA ASP A 81 -1.85 -14.25 0.59
C ASP A 81 -1.10 -13.27 -0.33
N GLY A 82 -1.67 -12.07 -0.52
CA GLY A 82 -1.10 -11.02 -1.37
C GLY A 82 0.33 -10.62 -0.96
N TRP A 83 0.66 -10.67 0.33
CA TRP A 83 2.00 -10.35 0.82
C TRP A 83 3.02 -11.42 0.43
N ASN A 84 2.64 -12.68 0.46
CA ASN A 84 3.49 -13.76 0.01
C ASN A 84 3.74 -13.67 -1.51
N VAL A 85 2.70 -13.33 -2.29
CA VAL A 85 2.83 -13.11 -3.74
C VAL A 85 3.74 -11.93 -4.03
N PHE A 86 3.60 -10.84 -3.28
CA PHE A 86 4.46 -9.66 -3.40
C PHE A 86 5.93 -10.00 -3.14
N ASP A 87 6.23 -10.64 -2.01
CA ASP A 87 7.58 -11.06 -1.63
C ASP A 87 8.19 -12.02 -2.67
N PHE A 88 7.41 -13.03 -3.09
CA PHE A 88 7.81 -13.97 -4.12
C PHE A 88 8.13 -13.28 -5.45
N SER A 89 7.26 -12.37 -5.90
CA SER A 89 7.44 -11.65 -7.16
C SER A 89 8.73 -10.83 -7.17
N ILE A 90 9.00 -10.10 -6.08
CA ILE A 90 10.23 -9.31 -5.96
C ILE A 90 11.48 -10.20 -6.06
N VAL A 91 11.47 -11.33 -5.35
CA VAL A 91 12.63 -12.26 -5.39
C VAL A 91 12.75 -12.89 -6.77
N ALA A 92 11.66 -13.36 -7.38
CA ALA A 92 11.67 -13.98 -8.69
C ALA A 92 12.17 -13.01 -9.79
N PHE A 93 11.63 -11.78 -9.83
CA PHE A 93 12.08 -10.76 -10.79
C PHE A 93 13.52 -10.32 -10.56
N SER A 94 13.99 -10.35 -9.31
CA SER A 94 15.38 -10.00 -9.00
C SER A 94 16.39 -11.07 -9.42
N LEU A 95 15.94 -12.26 -9.79
CA LEU A 95 16.77 -13.32 -10.38
C LEU A 95 16.92 -13.18 -11.88
N LEU A 96 16.14 -12.30 -12.53
CA LEU A 96 16.24 -12.07 -13.97
C LEU A 96 17.63 -11.52 -14.34
N PRO A 97 18.13 -11.87 -15.54
CA PRO A 97 19.41 -11.35 -16.00
C PRO A 97 19.38 -9.82 -16.11
N MET A 98 20.47 -9.18 -15.71
CA MET A 98 20.65 -7.71 -15.79
C MET A 98 20.95 -7.22 -17.21
N ALA A 99 20.86 -8.08 -18.19
CA ALA A 99 21.06 -7.79 -19.63
C ALA A 99 19.81 -8.14 -20.43
N GLY A 100 19.66 -7.50 -21.60
CA GLY A 100 18.55 -7.73 -22.50
C GLY A 100 17.26 -6.95 -22.14
N PRO A 101 16.11 -7.32 -22.74
CA PRO A 101 14.85 -6.57 -22.64
C PRO A 101 14.33 -6.41 -21.20
N LEU A 102 14.65 -7.37 -20.33
CA LEU A 102 14.18 -7.39 -18.93
C LEU A 102 15.15 -6.73 -17.94
N ALA A 103 16.25 -6.14 -18.39
CA ALA A 103 17.24 -5.52 -17.51
C ALA A 103 16.65 -4.42 -16.61
N ASN A 104 15.73 -3.60 -17.12
CA ASN A 104 15.07 -2.55 -16.34
C ASN A 104 14.15 -3.14 -15.26
N VAL A 105 13.43 -4.23 -15.56
CA VAL A 105 12.59 -4.95 -14.59
C VAL A 105 13.46 -5.53 -13.48
N ALA A 106 14.57 -6.16 -13.82
CA ALA A 106 15.53 -6.69 -12.84
C ALA A 106 16.12 -5.60 -11.93
N ARG A 107 16.42 -4.40 -12.49
CA ARG A 107 16.88 -3.25 -11.70
C ARG A 107 15.80 -2.77 -10.72
N LEU A 108 14.58 -2.57 -11.20
CA LEU A 108 13.45 -2.16 -10.37
C LEU A 108 13.15 -3.20 -9.27
N ALA A 109 13.15 -4.49 -9.60
CA ALA A 109 12.96 -5.55 -8.61
C ALA A 109 14.04 -5.53 -7.52
N ARG A 110 15.30 -5.18 -7.88
CA ARG A 110 16.38 -5.01 -6.89
C ARG A 110 16.05 -3.88 -5.92
N ILE A 111 15.59 -2.71 -6.40
CA ILE A 111 15.20 -1.58 -5.55
C ILE A 111 13.98 -1.95 -4.70
N LEU A 112 12.99 -2.60 -5.29
CA LEU A 112 11.76 -3.00 -4.60
C LEU A 112 11.98 -4.04 -3.48
N ARG A 113 13.18 -4.64 -3.39
CA ARG A 113 13.52 -5.51 -2.24
C ARG A 113 13.35 -4.80 -0.90
N VAL A 114 13.60 -3.49 -0.84
CA VAL A 114 13.40 -2.69 0.38
C VAL A 114 11.93 -2.65 0.78
N ALA A 115 11.02 -2.62 -0.18
CA ALA A 115 9.57 -2.64 0.08
C ALA A 115 9.09 -3.91 0.80
N ARG A 116 9.87 -4.99 0.80
CA ARG A 116 9.60 -6.21 1.57
C ARG A 116 9.58 -5.98 3.09
N LEU A 117 10.18 -4.87 3.58
CA LEU A 117 10.03 -4.45 4.98
C LEU A 117 8.55 -4.35 5.39
N ILE A 118 7.68 -3.91 4.48
CA ILE A 118 6.24 -3.81 4.72
C ILE A 118 5.64 -5.21 4.94
N GLY A 119 6.02 -6.18 4.09
CA GLY A 119 5.50 -7.55 4.16
C GLY A 119 5.95 -8.33 5.40
N VAL A 120 7.18 -8.06 5.89
CA VAL A 120 7.78 -8.77 7.03
C VAL A 120 7.38 -8.14 8.37
N SER A 121 7.20 -6.80 8.43
CA SER A 121 6.78 -6.11 9.64
C SER A 121 5.26 -6.19 9.81
N GLY A 122 4.81 -6.78 10.93
CA GLY A 122 3.38 -6.88 11.26
C GLY A 122 2.70 -5.51 11.37
N GLU A 123 3.38 -4.53 11.97
CA GLU A 123 2.86 -3.17 12.12
C GLU A 123 2.71 -2.45 10.78
N LEU A 124 3.75 -2.49 9.93
CA LEU A 124 3.69 -1.88 8.60
C LEU A 124 2.66 -2.57 7.70
N ARG A 125 2.53 -3.91 7.81
CA ARG A 125 1.50 -4.67 7.11
C ARG A 125 0.10 -4.25 7.55
N LEU A 126 -0.13 -4.03 8.85
CA LEU A 126 -1.42 -3.56 9.37
C LEU A 126 -1.75 -2.17 8.79
N ILE A 127 -0.82 -1.22 8.88
CA ILE A 127 -1.00 0.14 8.33
C ILE A 127 -1.32 0.06 6.84
N MET A 128 -0.52 -0.69 6.06
CA MET A 128 -0.72 -0.82 4.63
C MET A 128 -2.06 -1.47 4.28
N ASN A 129 -2.45 -2.53 4.98
CA ASN A 129 -3.74 -3.19 4.78
C ASN A 129 -4.91 -2.24 5.07
N THR A 130 -4.80 -1.42 6.11
CA THR A 130 -5.82 -0.40 6.43
C THR A 130 -5.92 0.65 5.33
N MET A 131 -4.79 1.14 4.83
CA MET A 131 -4.75 2.07 3.70
C MET A 131 -5.36 1.45 2.43
N LEU A 132 -4.97 0.23 2.07
CA LEU A 132 -5.49 -0.47 0.89
C LEU A 132 -7.00 -0.74 0.99
N LYS A 133 -7.51 -1.04 2.18
CA LYS A 133 -8.96 -1.22 2.42
C LYS A 133 -9.75 0.08 2.25
N SER A 134 -9.11 1.24 2.40
CA SER A 134 -9.75 2.55 2.20
C SER A 134 -9.79 2.98 0.73
N LEU A 135 -8.94 2.41 -0.15
CA LEU A 135 -8.87 2.78 -1.58
C LEU A 135 -10.18 2.59 -2.36
N PRO A 136 -10.97 1.50 -2.18
CA PRO A 136 -12.19 1.31 -2.96
C PRO A 136 -13.21 2.44 -2.77
N SER A 137 -13.29 3.03 -1.57
CA SER A 137 -14.19 4.16 -1.30
C SER A 137 -13.81 5.43 -2.08
N LEU A 138 -12.55 5.56 -2.48
CA LEU A 138 -12.03 6.68 -3.27
C LEU A 138 -12.21 6.48 -4.79
N GLY A 139 -12.48 5.24 -5.22
CA GLY A 139 -12.46 4.86 -6.63
C GLY A 139 -13.44 5.65 -7.50
N HIS A 140 -14.67 5.87 -7.03
CA HIS A 140 -15.70 6.60 -7.77
C HIS A 140 -15.34 8.08 -7.97
N VAL A 141 -14.76 8.71 -6.95
CA VAL A 141 -14.38 10.13 -7.04
C VAL A 141 -13.11 10.28 -7.87
N SER A 142 -12.16 9.36 -7.76
CA SER A 142 -10.98 9.33 -8.63
C SER A 142 -11.37 9.15 -10.10
N LEU A 143 -12.39 8.31 -10.37
CA LEU A 143 -12.93 8.16 -11.72
C LEU A 143 -13.55 9.47 -12.24
N LEU A 144 -14.37 10.14 -11.40
CA LEU A 144 -14.97 11.43 -11.76
C LEU A 144 -13.87 12.48 -12.06
N LEU A 145 -12.84 12.54 -11.22
CA LEU A 145 -11.70 13.42 -11.43
C LEU A 145 -10.94 13.10 -12.71
N GLY A 146 -10.74 11.81 -13.00
CA GLY A 146 -10.13 11.35 -14.25
C GLY A 146 -10.94 11.74 -15.50
N VAL A 147 -12.27 11.64 -15.44
CA VAL A 147 -13.16 12.10 -16.50
C VAL A 147 -13.07 13.62 -16.67
N LEU A 148 -13.04 14.37 -15.56
CA LEU A 148 -12.88 15.83 -15.60
C LEU A 148 -11.57 16.22 -16.28
N VAL A 149 -10.44 15.63 -15.87
CA VAL A 149 -9.13 15.87 -16.47
C VAL A 149 -9.14 15.52 -17.95
N TYR A 150 -9.72 14.38 -18.33
CA TYR A 150 -9.80 13.96 -19.72
C TYR A 150 -10.61 14.94 -20.60
N VAL A 151 -11.80 15.37 -20.12
CA VAL A 151 -12.66 16.31 -20.87
C VAL A 151 -11.95 17.66 -21.04
N TYR A 152 -11.37 18.21 -19.98
CA TYR A 152 -10.63 19.48 -20.08
C TYR A 152 -9.36 19.33 -20.94
N ALA A 153 -8.65 18.21 -20.85
CA ALA A 153 -7.50 17.95 -21.73
C ALA A 153 -7.92 17.93 -23.21
N LEU A 154 -9.05 17.32 -23.53
CA LEU A 154 -9.58 17.29 -24.91
C LEU A 154 -9.96 18.69 -25.40
N VAL A 155 -10.64 19.46 -24.55
CA VAL A 155 -10.99 20.86 -24.87
C VAL A 155 -9.72 21.71 -25.04
N GLY A 156 -8.75 21.59 -24.12
CA GLY A 156 -7.48 22.31 -24.20
C GLY A 156 -6.66 21.96 -25.42
N PHE A 157 -6.62 20.68 -25.82
CA PHE A 157 -6.01 20.24 -27.08
C PHE A 157 -6.62 20.94 -28.29
N HIS A 158 -7.95 21.02 -28.37
CA HIS A 158 -8.63 21.66 -29.49
C HIS A 158 -8.49 23.19 -29.48
N LEU A 159 -8.45 23.82 -28.31
CA LEU A 159 -8.34 25.27 -28.21
C LEU A 159 -6.89 25.77 -28.42
N PHE A 160 -5.92 25.10 -27.81
CA PHE A 160 -4.56 25.62 -27.66
C PHE A 160 -3.50 24.78 -28.39
N GLY A 161 -3.85 23.63 -28.96
CA GLY A 161 -2.89 22.69 -29.54
C GLY A 161 -2.00 23.28 -30.65
N ASN A 162 -2.51 24.23 -31.44
CA ASN A 162 -1.77 24.90 -32.47
C ASN A 162 -0.94 26.09 -31.94
N THR A 163 -1.37 26.69 -30.84
CA THR A 163 -0.73 27.89 -30.24
C THR A 163 0.44 27.50 -29.36
N ASP A 164 0.26 26.46 -28.54
CA ASP A 164 1.28 25.95 -27.63
C ASP A 164 1.36 24.41 -27.73
N PRO A 165 2.02 23.89 -28.79
CA PRO A 165 2.17 22.47 -28.97
C PRO A 165 2.95 21.77 -27.85
N ALA A 166 3.76 22.49 -27.08
CA ALA A 166 4.53 21.91 -25.99
C ALA A 166 3.64 21.38 -24.86
N HIS A 167 2.56 22.08 -24.56
CA HIS A 167 1.61 21.72 -23.51
C HIS A 167 0.34 21.05 -24.06
N TRP A 168 -0.07 21.38 -25.30
CA TRP A 168 -1.39 21.00 -25.83
C TRP A 168 -1.35 20.28 -27.19
N GLY A 169 -0.17 20.08 -27.81
CA GLY A 169 -0.02 19.55 -29.15
C GLY A 169 -0.42 18.10 -29.37
N SER A 170 -0.69 17.35 -28.31
CA SER A 170 -1.26 16.00 -28.34
C SER A 170 -2.15 15.77 -27.13
N LEU A 171 -3.06 14.78 -27.22
CA LEU A 171 -3.92 14.43 -26.07
C LEU A 171 -3.09 14.04 -24.83
N TRP A 172 -1.96 13.38 -25.02
CA TRP A 172 -1.04 13.05 -23.92
C TRP A 172 -0.45 14.30 -23.25
N GLN A 173 0.04 15.25 -24.03
CA GLN A 173 0.56 16.50 -23.52
C GLN A 173 -0.54 17.31 -22.83
N ALA A 174 -1.72 17.42 -23.44
CA ALA A 174 -2.87 18.10 -22.86
C ALA A 174 -3.31 17.47 -21.53
N THR A 175 -3.35 16.12 -21.45
CA THR A 175 -3.68 15.41 -20.21
C THR A 175 -2.63 15.70 -19.12
N ARG A 176 -1.35 15.69 -19.47
CA ARG A 176 -0.26 16.01 -18.53
C ARG A 176 -0.37 17.45 -18.03
N SER A 177 -0.61 18.40 -18.90
CA SER A 177 -0.77 19.83 -18.55
C SER A 177 -2.01 20.03 -17.68
N THR A 178 -3.15 19.41 -18.02
CA THR A 178 -4.37 19.48 -17.23
C THR A 178 -4.17 18.85 -15.84
N PHE A 179 -3.44 17.72 -15.74
CA PHE A 179 -3.08 17.12 -14.47
C PHE A 179 -2.16 18.04 -13.64
N GLN A 180 -1.22 18.73 -14.27
CA GLN A 180 -0.37 19.72 -13.60
C GLN A 180 -1.21 20.89 -13.07
N ILE A 181 -2.16 21.41 -13.85
CA ILE A 181 -3.10 22.46 -13.42
C ILE A 181 -3.99 21.96 -12.25
N LEU A 182 -4.40 20.69 -12.26
CA LEU A 182 -5.14 20.08 -11.15
C LEU A 182 -4.39 20.17 -9.82
N THR A 183 -3.08 20.01 -9.84
CA THR A 183 -2.22 20.17 -8.65
C THR A 183 -1.92 21.63 -8.31
N ILE A 184 -2.49 22.58 -9.06
CA ILE A 184 -2.31 24.04 -8.93
C ILE A 184 -0.85 24.44 -9.18
N GLU A 185 -0.06 23.59 -9.85
CA GLU A 185 1.34 23.83 -10.13
C GLU A 185 1.53 24.45 -11.53
N GLY A 186 2.25 25.58 -11.60
CA GLY A 186 2.68 26.19 -12.86
C GLY A 186 1.57 26.60 -13.83
N TRP A 187 0.30 26.61 -13.41
CA TRP A 187 -0.82 26.96 -14.28
C TRP A 187 -0.75 28.41 -14.85
N PRO A 188 -0.18 29.44 -14.14
CA PRO A 188 -0.06 30.76 -14.72
C PRO A 188 0.89 30.80 -15.93
N ASP A 189 1.95 29.98 -15.91
CA ASP A 189 2.92 29.92 -17.02
C ASP A 189 2.28 29.26 -18.25
N ILE A 190 1.54 28.15 -18.03
CA ILE A 190 0.79 27.44 -19.08
C ILE A 190 -0.28 28.35 -19.68
N GLN A 191 -0.99 29.14 -18.85
CA GLN A 191 -1.95 30.15 -19.31
C GLN A 191 -1.27 31.29 -20.04
N GLY A 192 -0.13 31.81 -19.52
CA GLY A 192 0.66 32.87 -20.10
C GLY A 192 1.10 32.56 -21.53
N ALA A 193 1.42 31.29 -21.82
CA ALA A 193 1.81 30.86 -23.16
C ALA A 193 0.71 30.99 -24.23
N VAL A 194 -0.56 31.04 -23.82
CA VAL A 194 -1.71 31.05 -24.76
C VAL A 194 -2.54 32.32 -24.70
N ILE A 195 -2.37 33.18 -23.68
CA ILE A 195 -3.25 34.34 -23.43
C ILE A 195 -3.26 35.36 -24.52
N GLU A 196 -2.10 35.63 -25.18
CA GLU A 196 -1.98 36.60 -26.24
C GLU A 196 -2.82 36.27 -27.47
N GLN A 197 -2.88 34.98 -27.83
CA GLN A 197 -3.66 34.49 -28.98
C GLN A 197 -5.09 34.08 -28.58
N HIS A 198 -5.33 33.76 -27.31
CA HIS A 198 -6.60 33.37 -26.77
C HIS A 198 -6.97 34.21 -25.52
N PRO A 199 -7.45 35.45 -25.69
CA PRO A 199 -7.78 36.36 -24.57
C PRO A 199 -8.82 35.79 -23.58
N PHE A 200 -9.65 34.85 -24.01
CA PHE A 200 -10.64 34.18 -23.17
C PHE A 200 -10.11 32.90 -22.48
N SER A 201 -8.83 32.56 -22.67
CA SER A 201 -8.20 31.42 -21.99
C SER A 201 -8.34 31.45 -20.47
N PRO A 202 -8.33 32.60 -19.76
CA PRO A 202 -8.55 32.62 -18.31
C PRO A 202 -9.84 31.92 -17.87
N ILE A 203 -10.90 32.00 -18.67
CA ILE A 203 -12.16 31.32 -18.34
C ILE A 203 -11.97 29.80 -18.30
N TYR A 204 -11.26 29.23 -19.26
CA TYR A 204 -10.95 27.80 -19.28
C TYR A 204 -10.16 27.37 -18.03
N PHE A 205 -9.07 28.05 -17.70
CA PHE A 205 -8.21 27.72 -16.57
C PHE A 205 -8.94 27.89 -15.23
N VAL A 206 -9.62 29.03 -15.04
CA VAL A 206 -10.34 29.30 -13.80
C VAL A 206 -11.51 28.34 -13.58
N THR A 207 -12.29 28.05 -14.62
CA THR A 207 -13.40 27.07 -14.49
C THR A 207 -12.88 25.69 -14.17
N PHE A 208 -11.79 25.25 -14.79
CA PHE A 208 -11.16 23.96 -14.45
C PHE A 208 -10.73 23.92 -13.00
N ILE A 209 -9.97 24.94 -12.54
CA ILE A 209 -9.45 24.99 -11.16
C ILE A 209 -10.61 24.98 -10.16
N ILE A 210 -11.66 25.80 -10.37
CA ILE A 210 -12.82 25.84 -9.45
C ILE A 210 -13.49 24.48 -9.37
N VAL A 211 -13.79 23.84 -10.50
CA VAL A 211 -14.45 22.54 -10.53
C VAL A 211 -13.54 21.45 -9.93
N ALA A 212 -12.26 21.46 -10.27
CA ALA A 212 -11.30 20.48 -9.76
C ALA A 212 -11.13 20.59 -8.24
N VAL A 213 -10.94 21.83 -7.72
CA VAL A 213 -10.83 22.08 -6.27
C VAL A 213 -12.12 21.65 -5.56
N PHE A 214 -13.28 21.98 -6.12
CA PHE A 214 -14.57 21.55 -5.56
C PHE A 214 -14.68 20.03 -5.45
N VAL A 215 -14.28 19.30 -6.51
CA VAL A 215 -14.28 17.84 -6.50
C VAL A 215 -13.29 17.27 -5.47
N VAL A 216 -12.06 17.83 -5.41
CA VAL A 216 -11.02 17.38 -4.46
C VAL A 216 -11.43 17.65 -3.01
N VAL A 217 -11.99 18.83 -2.71
CA VAL A 217 -12.47 19.15 -1.35
C VAL A 217 -13.61 18.23 -0.94
N ASN A 218 -14.58 17.98 -1.82
CA ASN A 218 -15.67 17.05 -1.53
C ASN A 218 -15.17 15.62 -1.33
N LEU A 219 -14.15 15.18 -2.07
CA LEU A 219 -13.47 13.91 -1.84
C LEU A 219 -12.86 13.86 -0.43
N PHE A 220 -12.12 14.89 -0.04
CA PHE A 220 -11.49 14.96 1.28
C PHE A 220 -12.55 14.85 2.39
N ILE A 221 -13.65 15.63 2.28
CA ILE A 221 -14.75 15.58 3.24
C ILE A 221 -15.38 14.18 3.29
N ALA A 222 -15.64 13.55 2.14
CA ALA A 222 -16.20 12.21 2.09
C ALA A 222 -15.31 11.16 2.76
N VAL A 223 -13.98 11.25 2.58
CA VAL A 223 -13.01 10.36 3.24
C VAL A 223 -13.01 10.55 4.75
N VAL A 224 -13.00 11.82 5.21
CA VAL A 224 -13.01 12.15 6.65
C VAL A 224 -14.30 11.63 7.29
N LEU A 225 -15.44 11.89 6.70
CA LEU A 225 -16.74 11.43 7.20
C LEU A 225 -16.80 9.90 7.27
N ASN A 226 -16.40 9.19 6.22
CA ASN A 226 -16.40 7.72 6.22
C ASN A 226 -15.48 7.14 7.31
N ASN A 227 -14.32 7.78 7.57
CA ASN A 227 -13.43 7.33 8.64
C ASN A 227 -14.01 7.62 10.03
N LEU A 228 -14.69 8.74 10.21
CA LEU A 228 -15.38 9.07 11.46
C LEU A 228 -16.55 8.11 11.73
N GLU A 229 -17.35 7.79 10.70
CA GLU A 229 -18.45 6.81 10.83
C GLU A 229 -17.89 5.43 11.23
N LYS A 230 -16.83 4.97 10.59
CA LYS A 230 -16.21 3.68 10.97
C LYS A 230 -15.67 3.67 12.40
N ALA A 231 -14.99 4.74 12.82
CA ALA A 231 -14.49 4.86 14.19
C ALA A 231 -15.63 4.88 15.21
N LYS A 232 -16.74 5.54 14.88
CA LYS A 232 -17.94 5.56 15.72
C LYS A 232 -18.61 4.18 15.81
N ASP A 233 -18.73 3.48 14.68
CA ASP A 233 -19.27 2.12 14.65
C ASP A 233 -18.41 1.12 15.43
N GLU A 234 -17.09 1.27 15.39
CA GLU A 234 -16.17 0.48 16.21
C GLU A 234 -16.37 0.76 17.70
N GLN A 235 -16.46 2.04 18.12
CA GLN A 235 -16.74 2.41 19.50
C GLN A 235 -18.09 1.84 19.99
N LEU A 236 -19.15 1.98 19.22
CA LEU A 236 -20.47 1.45 19.60
C LEU A 236 -20.45 -0.07 19.75
N ARG A 237 -19.68 -0.79 18.91
CA ARG A 237 -19.52 -2.24 19.04
C ARG A 237 -18.74 -2.63 20.30
N GLU A 238 -17.71 -1.86 20.65
CA GLU A 238 -16.94 -2.10 21.88
C GLU A 238 -17.83 -1.86 23.13
N GLU A 239 -18.60 -0.79 23.15
CA GLU A 239 -19.57 -0.48 24.21
C GLU A 239 -20.68 -1.55 24.32
N ASP A 240 -21.19 -2.06 23.19
CA ASP A 240 -22.19 -3.13 23.18
C ASP A 240 -21.64 -4.46 23.73
N VAL A 241 -20.37 -4.77 23.44
CA VAL A 241 -19.70 -5.96 23.99
C VAL A 241 -19.49 -5.81 25.50
N GLU A 242 -18.99 -4.67 25.96
CA GLU A 242 -18.76 -4.38 27.37
C GLU A 242 -20.08 -4.43 28.18
N ASN A 243 -21.13 -3.78 27.68
CA ASN A 243 -22.46 -3.84 28.28
C ASN A 243 -23.03 -5.27 28.27
N GLY A 244 -22.79 -6.05 27.22
CA GLY A 244 -23.22 -7.44 27.15
C GLY A 244 -22.53 -8.31 28.19
N ASP A 245 -21.25 -8.14 28.43
CA ASP A 245 -20.49 -8.84 29.46
C ASP A 245 -20.97 -8.47 30.87
N ASP A 246 -21.26 -7.21 31.13
CA ASP A 246 -21.84 -6.73 32.40
C ASP A 246 -23.21 -7.36 32.68
N VAL A 247 -24.07 -7.45 31.66
CA VAL A 247 -25.38 -8.11 31.79
C VAL A 247 -25.23 -9.59 32.07
N LEU A 248 -24.28 -10.29 31.41
CA LEU A 248 -24.02 -11.69 31.69
C LEU A 248 -23.50 -11.93 33.11
N LEU A 249 -22.63 -11.06 33.62
CA LEU A 249 -22.16 -11.11 35.01
C LEU A 249 -23.30 -10.88 36.02
N ALA A 250 -24.18 -9.92 35.75
CA ALA A 250 -25.36 -9.66 36.59
C ALA A 250 -26.32 -10.86 36.62
N ILE A 251 -26.57 -11.50 35.47
CA ILE A 251 -27.38 -12.72 35.37
C ILE A 251 -26.75 -13.88 36.17
N HIS A 252 -25.44 -14.03 36.09
CA HIS A 252 -24.71 -15.07 36.85
C HIS A 252 -24.84 -14.84 38.36
N ASP A 253 -24.68 -13.60 38.84
CA ASP A 253 -24.83 -13.26 40.27
C ASP A 253 -26.27 -13.52 40.75
N LEU A 254 -27.29 -13.10 39.99
CA LEU A 254 -28.67 -13.41 40.30
C LEU A 254 -28.97 -14.90 40.40
N ARG A 255 -28.42 -15.68 39.48
CA ARG A 255 -28.59 -17.16 39.47
C ARG A 255 -27.96 -17.80 40.71
N THR A 256 -26.81 -17.29 41.11
CA THR A 256 -26.11 -17.79 42.31
C THR A 256 -26.91 -17.46 43.58
N ARG A 257 -27.45 -16.27 43.71
CA ARG A 257 -28.30 -15.83 44.85
C ARG A 257 -29.61 -16.67 44.93
N LEU A 258 -30.23 -16.92 43.78
CA LEU A 258 -31.42 -17.76 43.72
C LEU A 258 -31.12 -19.19 44.19
N SER A 259 -30.02 -19.78 43.79
CA SER A 259 -29.60 -21.11 44.23
C SER A 259 -29.33 -21.18 45.74
N ASP A 260 -28.73 -20.11 46.31
CA ASP A 260 -28.50 -20.02 47.78
C ASP A 260 -29.82 -19.91 48.54
N LEU A 261 -30.76 -19.11 48.08
CA LEU A 261 -32.11 -18.99 48.64
C LEU A 261 -32.89 -20.30 48.58
N GLU A 262 -32.86 -21.04 47.46
CA GLU A 262 -33.46 -22.35 47.34
C GLU A 262 -32.87 -23.33 48.34
N THR A 263 -31.56 -23.33 48.55
CA THR A 263 -30.86 -24.20 49.48
C THR A 263 -31.29 -23.89 50.93
N ARG A 264 -31.39 -22.61 51.28
CA ARG A 264 -31.85 -22.16 52.63
C ARG A 264 -33.32 -22.53 52.90
N LEU A 265 -34.18 -22.38 51.87
CA LEU A 265 -35.59 -22.79 52.01
C LEU A 265 -35.77 -24.29 52.17
N ARG A 266 -34.91 -25.11 51.52
CA ARG A 266 -34.90 -26.59 51.70
C ARG A 266 -34.38 -27.01 53.08
N ALA A 267 -33.44 -26.23 53.65
CA ALA A 267 -32.88 -26.50 54.98
C ALA A 267 -33.82 -26.08 56.15
N SER A 268 -34.81 -25.24 55.88
CA SER A 268 -35.81 -24.74 56.83
C SER A 268 -37.09 -25.58 56.91
N ARG A 269 -37.22 -26.59 56.05
CA ARG A 269 -38.29 -27.60 56.05
C ARG A 269 -37.78 -28.88 56.68
#